data_891e57a6ccbdf319c2d1c548c0da953d
#
_entry.id   891e57a6ccbdf319c2d1c548c0da953d
#
_cell.length_a   1.000
_cell.length_b   1.000
_cell.length_c   1.000
_cell.angle_alpha   90.00
_cell.angle_beta   90.00
_cell.angle_gamma   90.00
#
_symmetry.space_group_name_H-M   'P 1'
#
loop_
_entity.id
_entity.type
_entity.pdbx_description
1 polymer ?
#
loop_
_entity_poly.entity_id
_entity_poly.type
_entity_poly.pdbx_seq_one_letter_code
_entity_poly.pdbx_strand_id
1 'polypeptide(L)'
;MNGWIIHKKQLGENFEVQRLVEEFEKQGVDIRVVNPKDVDIFVDRDDRKSIIVDGKPRKLPDFVLPRTGSGTTYFIKAIIRHMERLGVVMINGSESIDAVKDKLYSQQILGQSNLPVPKTMLVKHPINLELVEKNLKYPMIVKTLSGSYGSGVFLVEDRKQFRQLMKMAELTKPSYNIILQEFIQDSYGKDLRVLVVNGKVVGCMMRQSIDGDFRANIT
;
A
#
# COMPACT_ATOMS: atom_id res chain seq x y z
N MET A 1 -25.93 -5.37 -13.08
CA MET A 1 -24.77 -5.53 -12.16
C MET A 1 -24.70 -4.29 -11.31
N ASN A 2 -24.49 -4.44 -10.00
CA ASN A 2 -24.31 -3.30 -9.12
C ASN A 2 -22.94 -3.38 -8.41
N GLY A 3 -22.29 -2.25 -8.24
CA GLY A 3 -20.97 -2.19 -7.63
C GLY A 3 -20.85 -1.04 -6.64
N TRP A 4 -19.88 -1.17 -5.71
CA TRP A 4 -19.53 -0.07 -4.80
C TRP A 4 -18.07 0.34 -5.00
N ILE A 5 -17.82 1.64 -4.93
CA ILE A 5 -16.47 2.20 -4.79
C ILE A 5 -16.33 2.68 -3.34
N ILE A 6 -15.44 2.07 -2.58
CA ILE A 6 -15.15 2.54 -1.21
C ILE A 6 -14.10 3.66 -1.30
N HIS A 7 -14.52 4.89 -0.96
CA HIS A 7 -13.65 6.06 -0.99
C HIS A 7 -13.98 7.05 0.13
N LYS A 8 -12.98 7.77 0.63
CA LYS A 8 -13.12 8.69 1.78
C LYS A 8 -13.78 10.03 1.42
N LYS A 9 -13.69 10.45 0.18
CA LYS A 9 -14.29 11.69 -0.33
C LYS A 9 -15.60 11.38 -1.04
N GLN A 10 -16.47 12.35 -1.08
CA GLN A 10 -17.74 12.23 -1.80
C GLN A 10 -17.53 12.28 -3.31
N LEU A 11 -18.55 11.88 -4.06
CA LEU A 11 -18.57 12.03 -5.51
C LEU A 11 -18.44 13.51 -5.87
N GLY A 12 -17.58 13.83 -6.84
CA GLY A 12 -17.26 15.20 -7.25
C GLY A 12 -16.03 15.81 -6.55
N GLU A 13 -15.62 15.29 -5.40
CA GLU A 13 -14.42 15.76 -4.68
C GLU A 13 -13.11 15.09 -5.13
N ASN A 14 -13.20 14.07 -5.97
CA ASN A 14 -12.05 13.32 -6.45
C ASN A 14 -12.24 12.94 -7.92
N PHE A 15 -11.39 13.49 -8.77
CA PHE A 15 -11.42 13.29 -10.22
C PHE A 15 -11.35 11.80 -10.63
N GLU A 16 -10.48 11.01 -10.00
CA GLU A 16 -10.31 9.59 -10.33
C GLU A 16 -11.60 8.80 -10.05
N VAL A 17 -12.24 9.06 -8.90
CA VAL A 17 -13.48 8.37 -8.52
C VAL A 17 -14.62 8.79 -9.44
N GLN A 18 -14.71 10.07 -9.78
CA GLN A 18 -15.71 10.56 -10.72
C GLN A 18 -15.57 9.89 -12.09
N ARG A 19 -14.35 9.82 -12.63
CA ARG A 19 -14.09 9.14 -13.91
C ARG A 19 -14.44 7.65 -13.87
N LEU A 20 -14.16 6.98 -12.75
CA LEU A 20 -14.55 5.57 -12.59
C LEU A 20 -16.07 5.41 -12.62
N VAL A 21 -16.82 6.28 -11.91
CA VAL A 21 -18.29 6.23 -11.92
C VAL A 21 -18.82 6.43 -13.34
N GLU A 22 -18.38 7.47 -14.04
CA GLU A 22 -18.79 7.76 -15.42
C GLU A 22 -18.54 6.57 -16.37
N GLU A 23 -17.38 5.90 -16.25
CA GLU A 23 -17.06 4.76 -17.10
C GLU A 23 -17.88 3.51 -16.75
N PHE A 24 -18.18 3.28 -15.47
CA PHE A 24 -19.08 2.19 -15.07
C PHE A 24 -20.51 2.43 -15.57
N GLU A 25 -21.01 3.66 -15.44
CA GLU A 25 -22.35 4.03 -15.92
C GLU A 25 -22.50 3.86 -17.45
N LYS A 26 -21.47 4.24 -18.23
CA LYS A 26 -21.42 4.00 -19.68
C LYS A 26 -21.51 2.51 -20.05
N GLN A 27 -21.04 1.62 -19.16
CA GLN A 27 -21.14 0.18 -19.33
C GLN A 27 -22.45 -0.40 -18.77
N GLY A 28 -23.39 0.43 -18.34
CA GLY A 28 -24.66 0.01 -17.75
C GLY A 28 -24.53 -0.63 -16.37
N VAL A 29 -23.46 -0.32 -15.63
CA VAL A 29 -23.24 -0.79 -14.26
C VAL A 29 -23.77 0.26 -13.29
N ASP A 30 -24.68 -0.14 -12.41
CA ASP A 30 -25.14 0.69 -11.29
C ASP A 30 -24.03 0.77 -10.24
N ILE A 31 -23.46 1.95 -10.05
CA ILE A 31 -22.32 2.17 -9.17
C ILE A 31 -22.64 3.15 -8.05
N ARG A 32 -22.22 2.81 -6.83
CA ARG A 32 -22.37 3.67 -5.67
C ARG A 32 -21.02 3.97 -5.04
N VAL A 33 -20.75 5.23 -4.77
CA VAL A 33 -19.61 5.64 -3.93
C VAL A 33 -20.04 5.58 -2.47
N VAL A 34 -19.28 4.81 -1.66
CA VAL A 34 -19.56 4.60 -0.23
C VAL A 34 -18.38 5.12 0.58
N ASN A 35 -18.66 6.04 1.49
CA ASN A 35 -17.66 6.49 2.44
C ASN A 35 -17.55 5.45 3.57
N PRO A 36 -16.32 4.97 3.89
CA PRO A 36 -16.15 4.02 4.99
C PRO A 36 -16.68 4.50 6.34
N LYS A 37 -16.77 5.79 6.56
CA LYS A 37 -17.30 6.37 7.80
C LYS A 37 -18.80 6.12 7.99
N ASP A 38 -19.51 5.90 6.89
CA ASP A 38 -20.95 5.69 6.88
C ASP A 38 -21.33 4.20 6.92
N VAL A 39 -20.31 3.32 7.09
CA VAL A 39 -20.48 1.87 7.10
C VAL A 39 -20.32 1.33 8.50
N ASP A 40 -21.32 0.60 8.97
CA ASP A 40 -21.24 -0.24 10.15
C ASP A 40 -21.31 -1.72 9.76
N ILE A 41 -20.61 -2.56 10.49
CA ILE A 41 -20.63 -4.01 10.30
C ILE A 41 -21.04 -4.71 11.60
N PHE A 42 -21.88 -5.71 11.46
CA PHE A 42 -22.21 -6.65 12.54
C PHE A 42 -21.59 -8.01 12.25
N VAL A 43 -21.23 -8.70 13.29
CA VAL A 43 -20.75 -10.09 13.18
C VAL A 43 -21.69 -10.93 14.04
N ASP A 44 -22.55 -11.67 13.37
CA ASP A 44 -23.43 -12.61 14.02
C ASP A 44 -23.55 -13.89 13.18
N ARG A 45 -24.46 -14.78 13.57
CA ARG A 45 -24.64 -16.07 12.91
C ARG A 45 -25.31 -15.95 11.53
N ASP A 46 -26.18 -14.94 11.33
CA ASP A 46 -26.86 -14.63 10.06
C ASP A 46 -26.40 -13.28 9.49
N ASP A 47 -25.28 -13.31 8.82
CA ASP A 47 -24.56 -12.14 8.36
C ASP A 47 -25.15 -11.39 7.15
N ARG A 48 -26.19 -11.92 6.53
CA ARG A 48 -26.69 -11.39 5.24
C ARG A 48 -27.15 -9.94 5.29
N LYS A 49 -27.51 -9.44 6.49
CA LYS A 49 -27.91 -8.06 6.76
C LYS A 49 -26.90 -7.31 7.63
N SER A 50 -25.70 -7.81 7.72
CA SER A 50 -24.67 -7.31 8.64
C SER A 50 -23.93 -6.07 8.13
N ILE A 51 -24.19 -5.63 6.91
CA ILE A 51 -23.67 -4.37 6.36
C ILE A 51 -24.75 -3.30 6.44
N ILE A 52 -24.47 -2.27 7.20
CA ILE A 52 -25.30 -1.08 7.34
C ILE A 52 -24.58 0.09 6.69
N VAL A 53 -25.27 0.84 5.86
CA VAL A 53 -24.74 2.08 5.26
C VAL A 53 -25.74 3.18 5.50
N ASP A 54 -25.28 4.31 6.04
CA ASP A 54 -26.13 5.44 6.46
C ASP A 54 -27.25 4.99 7.44
N GLY A 55 -26.90 4.15 8.40
CA GLY A 55 -27.84 3.63 9.41
C GLY A 55 -28.90 2.67 8.89
N LYS A 56 -28.82 2.19 7.65
CA LYS A 56 -29.78 1.26 7.03
C LYS A 56 -29.11 0.02 6.48
N PRO A 57 -29.67 -1.18 6.70
CA PRO A 57 -29.24 -2.37 6.02
C PRO A 57 -29.29 -2.19 4.50
N ARG A 58 -28.26 -2.63 3.81
CA ARG A 58 -28.18 -2.52 2.34
C ARG A 58 -28.05 -3.88 1.71
N LYS A 59 -28.61 -4.01 0.51
CA LYS A 59 -28.34 -5.15 -0.35
C LYS A 59 -26.85 -5.12 -0.71
N LEU A 60 -26.19 -6.27 -0.61
CA LEU A 60 -24.81 -6.40 -0.98
C LEU A 60 -24.62 -6.12 -2.49
N PRO A 61 -23.52 -5.47 -2.87
CA PRO A 61 -23.19 -5.30 -4.28
C PRO A 61 -22.63 -6.60 -4.87
N ASP A 62 -22.61 -6.70 -6.18
CA ASP A 62 -21.97 -7.82 -6.89
C ASP A 62 -20.45 -7.74 -6.75
N PHE A 63 -19.90 -6.51 -6.71
CA PHE A 63 -18.47 -6.27 -6.51
C PHE A 63 -18.20 -4.96 -5.75
N VAL A 64 -16.98 -4.86 -5.20
CA VAL A 64 -16.47 -3.64 -4.55
C VAL A 64 -15.08 -3.29 -5.09
N LEU A 65 -14.88 -2.02 -5.39
CA LEU A 65 -13.60 -1.42 -5.74
C LEU A 65 -13.10 -0.53 -4.59
N PRO A 66 -12.19 -1.02 -3.71
CA PRO A 66 -11.58 -0.20 -2.68
C PRO A 66 -10.59 0.82 -3.30
N ARG A 67 -10.86 2.11 -3.12
CA ARG A 67 -10.02 3.24 -3.61
C ARG A 67 -9.55 4.12 -2.46
N THR A 68 -9.06 3.51 -1.39
CA THR A 68 -8.64 4.19 -0.17
C THR A 68 -7.13 4.44 -0.07
N GLY A 69 -6.35 3.80 -0.94
CA GLY A 69 -4.91 3.99 -1.08
C GLY A 69 -4.13 3.79 0.24
N SER A 70 -3.12 4.62 0.46
CA SER A 70 -2.31 4.60 1.69
C SER A 70 -3.12 4.85 2.96
N GLY A 71 -4.26 5.51 2.83
CA GLY A 71 -5.18 5.79 3.93
C GLY A 71 -6.06 4.63 4.37
N THR A 72 -5.86 3.40 3.87
CA THR A 72 -6.61 2.21 4.31
C THR A 72 -6.30 1.89 5.77
N THR A 73 -7.26 2.10 6.65
CA THR A 73 -7.16 1.83 8.09
C THR A 73 -7.56 0.38 8.39
N TYR A 74 -7.38 -0.04 9.67
CA TYR A 74 -7.92 -1.33 10.15
C TYR A 74 -9.42 -1.46 9.87
N PHE A 75 -10.19 -0.40 10.16
CA PHE A 75 -11.65 -0.38 9.96
C PHE A 75 -12.04 -0.64 8.49
N ILE A 76 -11.38 0.05 7.56
CA ILE A 76 -11.63 -0.17 6.12
C ILE A 76 -11.29 -1.61 5.70
N LYS A 77 -10.19 -2.16 6.20
CA LYS A 77 -9.84 -3.57 5.94
C LYS A 77 -10.85 -4.54 6.55
N ALA A 78 -11.39 -4.21 7.73
CA ALA A 78 -12.44 -5.01 8.35
C ALA A 78 -13.71 -5.04 7.49
N ILE A 79 -14.12 -3.90 6.91
CA ILE A 79 -15.23 -3.83 5.96
C ILE A 79 -14.96 -4.73 4.75
N ILE A 80 -13.78 -4.60 4.13
CA ILE A 80 -13.41 -5.39 2.95
C ILE A 80 -13.46 -6.88 3.27
N ARG A 81 -12.79 -7.35 4.33
CA ARG A 81 -12.79 -8.76 4.75
C ARG A 81 -14.18 -9.27 5.05
N HIS A 82 -15.01 -8.44 5.68
CA HIS A 82 -16.38 -8.82 5.99
C HIS A 82 -17.20 -9.05 4.72
N MET A 83 -17.09 -8.16 3.75
CA MET A 83 -17.79 -8.30 2.47
C MET A 83 -17.25 -9.46 1.64
N GLU A 84 -15.93 -9.73 1.64
CA GLU A 84 -15.34 -10.94 1.04
C GLU A 84 -15.96 -12.20 1.62
N ARG A 85 -16.09 -12.29 2.95
CA ARG A 85 -16.72 -13.42 3.63
C ARG A 85 -18.18 -13.61 3.21
N LEU A 86 -18.88 -12.53 2.89
CA LEU A 86 -20.26 -12.56 2.38
C LEU A 86 -20.35 -12.89 0.88
N GLY A 87 -19.22 -13.18 0.23
CA GLY A 87 -19.17 -13.58 -1.18
C GLY A 87 -19.13 -12.41 -2.19
N VAL A 88 -18.91 -11.19 -1.72
CA VAL A 88 -18.77 -10.02 -2.61
C VAL A 88 -17.40 -10.04 -3.26
N VAL A 89 -17.33 -9.84 -4.58
CA VAL A 89 -16.08 -9.78 -5.34
C VAL A 89 -15.32 -8.49 -5.02
N MET A 90 -14.07 -8.60 -4.61
CA MET A 90 -13.21 -7.45 -4.32
C MET A 90 -12.17 -7.19 -5.42
N ILE A 91 -12.02 -5.93 -5.79
CA ILE A 91 -11.03 -5.48 -6.77
C ILE A 91 -10.19 -4.33 -6.17
N ASN A 92 -9.10 -4.54 -5.42
CA ASN A 92 -8.47 -5.79 -4.97
C ASN A 92 -8.99 -6.21 -3.58
N GLY A 93 -8.69 -7.47 -3.20
CA GLY A 93 -9.07 -8.03 -1.91
C GLY A 93 -8.18 -7.61 -0.74
N SER A 94 -8.62 -7.97 0.47
CA SER A 94 -7.97 -7.59 1.73
C SER A 94 -6.55 -8.14 1.85
N GLU A 95 -6.30 -9.36 1.40
CA GLU A 95 -4.98 -10.00 1.43
C GLU A 95 -3.98 -9.25 0.55
N SER A 96 -4.36 -8.87 -0.68
CA SER A 96 -3.53 -8.08 -1.58
C SER A 96 -3.22 -6.70 -0.99
N ILE A 97 -4.21 -6.08 -0.35
CA ILE A 97 -4.04 -4.78 0.32
C ILE A 97 -3.05 -4.90 1.50
N ASP A 98 -3.15 -5.97 2.29
CA ASP A 98 -2.23 -6.21 3.41
C ASP A 98 -0.81 -6.49 2.91
N ALA A 99 -0.65 -7.30 1.88
CA ALA A 99 0.64 -7.61 1.28
C ALA A 99 1.37 -6.36 0.77
N VAL A 100 0.69 -5.45 0.07
CA VAL A 100 1.34 -4.24 -0.48
C VAL A 100 1.54 -3.14 0.55
N LYS A 101 0.85 -3.17 1.69
CA LYS A 101 1.04 -2.20 2.79
C LYS A 101 2.27 -2.52 3.64
N ASP A 102 2.68 -3.76 3.70
CA ASP A 102 3.90 -4.19 4.38
C ASP A 102 5.04 -4.30 3.37
N LYS A 103 6.02 -3.39 3.47
CA LYS A 103 7.16 -3.34 2.55
C LYS A 103 8.02 -4.61 2.60
N LEU A 104 8.14 -5.25 3.76
CA LEU A 104 8.90 -6.49 3.88
C LEU A 104 8.12 -7.67 3.31
N TYR A 105 6.84 -7.77 3.64
CA TYR A 105 5.98 -8.86 3.16
C TYR A 105 5.90 -8.88 1.63
N SER A 106 5.78 -7.70 0.99
CA SER A 106 5.88 -7.58 -0.47
C SER A 106 7.18 -8.17 -1.01
N GLN A 107 8.33 -7.88 -0.39
CA GLN A 107 9.64 -8.42 -0.82
C GLN A 107 9.71 -9.94 -0.62
N GLN A 108 9.14 -10.46 0.46
CA GLN A 108 9.09 -11.90 0.72
C GLN A 108 8.28 -12.63 -0.36
N ILE A 109 7.09 -12.12 -0.71
CA ILE A 109 6.24 -12.69 -1.78
C ILE A 109 6.99 -12.70 -3.11
N LEU A 110 7.60 -11.57 -3.50
CA LEU A 110 8.34 -11.46 -4.75
C LEU A 110 9.55 -12.40 -4.79
N GLY A 111 10.32 -12.46 -3.70
CA GLY A 111 11.48 -13.37 -3.58
C GLY A 111 11.08 -14.84 -3.64
N GLN A 112 9.99 -15.23 -2.97
CA GLN A 112 9.45 -16.59 -3.05
C GLN A 112 8.98 -16.97 -4.47
N SER A 113 8.57 -15.98 -5.24
CA SER A 113 8.17 -16.14 -6.65
C SER A 113 9.35 -16.11 -7.62
N ASN A 114 10.61 -16.19 -7.13
CA ASN A 114 11.85 -16.09 -7.92
C ASN A 114 11.95 -14.81 -8.77
N LEU A 115 11.29 -13.74 -8.35
CA LEU A 115 11.43 -12.43 -8.98
C LEU A 115 12.65 -11.69 -8.43
N PRO A 116 13.36 -10.90 -9.22
CA PRO A 116 14.51 -10.14 -8.76
C PRO A 116 14.03 -9.07 -7.75
N VAL A 117 14.62 -9.13 -6.56
CA VAL A 117 14.35 -8.16 -5.48
C VAL A 117 15.66 -7.62 -4.94
N PRO A 118 15.75 -6.36 -4.54
CA PRO A 118 16.90 -5.83 -3.84
C PRO A 118 17.15 -6.61 -2.55
N LYS A 119 18.40 -6.90 -2.23
CA LYS A 119 18.75 -7.57 -0.98
C LYS A 119 18.25 -6.78 0.21
N THR A 120 17.44 -7.39 1.06
CA THR A 120 16.69 -6.71 2.11
C THR A 120 16.90 -7.39 3.46
N MET A 121 17.14 -6.61 4.50
CA MET A 121 17.23 -7.07 5.89
C MET A 121 16.22 -6.33 6.75
N LEU A 122 15.50 -7.06 7.59
CA LEU A 122 14.78 -6.49 8.72
C LEU A 122 15.72 -6.47 9.93
N VAL A 123 15.87 -5.33 10.56
CA VAL A 123 16.72 -5.16 11.75
C VAL A 123 15.94 -4.61 12.92
N LYS A 124 16.41 -4.93 14.12
CA LYS A 124 15.88 -4.46 15.39
C LYS A 124 17.04 -3.96 16.27
N HIS A 125 16.74 -3.07 17.18
CA HIS A 125 17.73 -2.61 18.18
C HIS A 125 18.01 -3.67 19.25
N PRO A 126 19.28 -3.80 19.72
CA PRO A 126 20.48 -3.17 19.17
C PRO A 126 20.90 -3.77 17.83
N ILE A 127 21.37 -2.92 16.92
CA ILE A 127 21.70 -3.35 15.55
C ILE A 127 23.11 -3.94 15.52
N ASN A 128 23.23 -5.15 14.98
CA ASN A 128 24.53 -5.78 14.71
C ASN A 128 25.13 -5.23 13.41
N LEU A 129 26.00 -4.23 13.55
CA LEU A 129 26.66 -3.56 12.42
C LEU A 129 27.50 -4.50 11.56
N GLU A 130 28.23 -5.43 12.17
CA GLU A 130 29.07 -6.38 11.42
C GLU A 130 28.21 -7.28 10.53
N LEU A 131 27.08 -7.75 11.06
CA LEU A 131 26.15 -8.54 10.29
C LEU A 131 25.55 -7.74 9.13
N VAL A 132 25.21 -6.47 9.35
CA VAL A 132 24.71 -5.59 8.29
C VAL A 132 25.75 -5.41 7.20
N GLU A 133 26.98 -5.01 7.54
CA GLU A 133 28.06 -4.74 6.59
C GLU A 133 28.57 -5.99 5.86
N LYS A 134 28.43 -7.16 6.48
CA LYS A 134 28.68 -8.45 5.79
C LYS A 134 27.69 -8.72 4.66
N ASN A 135 26.45 -8.24 4.81
CA ASN A 135 25.36 -8.55 3.89
C ASN A 135 24.98 -7.42 2.93
N LEU A 136 25.15 -6.18 3.33
CA LEU A 136 24.81 -4.99 2.54
C LEU A 136 26.04 -4.07 2.43
N LYS A 137 26.22 -3.47 1.28
CA LYS A 137 27.28 -2.49 1.02
C LYS A 137 26.70 -1.08 1.04
N TYR A 138 27.57 -0.10 1.27
CA TYR A 138 27.23 1.31 1.08
C TYR A 138 27.39 1.70 -0.40
N PRO A 139 26.55 2.59 -0.92
CA PRO A 139 25.38 3.16 -0.26
C PRO A 139 24.25 2.15 -0.08
N MET A 140 23.46 2.32 0.96
CA MET A 140 22.27 1.49 1.23
C MET A 140 21.05 2.33 1.56
N ILE A 141 19.88 1.76 1.39
CA ILE A 141 18.60 2.39 1.75
C ILE A 141 18.16 1.94 3.12
N VAL A 142 17.79 2.89 3.96
CA VAL A 142 17.14 2.67 5.24
C VAL A 142 15.67 3.09 5.13
N LYS A 143 14.76 2.20 5.51
CA LYS A 143 13.31 2.45 5.42
C LYS A 143 12.62 2.10 6.73
N THR A 144 11.61 2.89 7.11
CA THR A 144 10.62 2.45 8.09
C THR A 144 9.63 1.49 7.44
N LEU A 145 9.09 0.52 8.19
CA LEU A 145 8.06 -0.41 7.68
C LEU A 145 6.80 0.32 7.21
N SER A 146 6.38 1.32 7.97
CA SER A 146 5.22 2.16 7.66
C SER A 146 5.67 3.52 7.11
N GLY A 147 4.87 4.09 6.23
CA GLY A 147 5.12 5.38 5.59
C GLY A 147 4.81 5.33 4.10
N SER A 148 4.42 6.47 3.55
CA SER A 148 4.10 6.65 2.13
C SER A 148 4.77 7.91 1.59
N TYR A 149 4.78 8.07 0.27
CA TYR A 149 5.35 9.25 -0.40
C TYR A 149 6.82 9.51 -0.07
N GLY A 150 7.63 8.44 0.11
CA GLY A 150 9.06 8.58 0.39
C GLY A 150 9.40 9.03 1.81
N SER A 151 8.42 9.32 2.67
CA SER A 151 8.70 9.65 4.07
C SER A 151 9.27 8.42 4.80
N GLY A 152 10.34 8.63 5.58
CA GLY A 152 11.05 7.55 6.26
C GLY A 152 11.89 6.65 5.34
N VAL A 153 12.34 7.17 4.19
CA VAL A 153 13.32 6.53 3.30
C VAL A 153 14.58 7.39 3.23
N PHE A 154 15.71 6.81 3.57
CA PHE A 154 17.01 7.49 3.64
C PHE A 154 18.03 6.75 2.81
N LEU A 155 18.82 7.47 2.02
CA LEU A 155 20.05 6.97 1.43
C LEU A 155 21.19 7.18 2.43
N VAL A 156 21.93 6.13 2.71
CA VAL A 156 23.05 6.14 3.63
C VAL A 156 24.31 5.75 2.86
N GLU A 157 25.24 6.68 2.77
CA GLU A 157 26.41 6.56 1.91
C GLU A 157 27.61 5.89 2.61
N ASP A 158 27.66 5.98 3.95
CA ASP A 158 28.76 5.44 4.73
C ASP A 158 28.36 4.97 6.14
N ARG A 159 29.30 4.32 6.81
CA ARG A 159 29.15 3.80 8.16
C ARG A 159 28.85 4.87 9.21
N LYS A 160 29.39 6.08 9.04
CA LYS A 160 29.20 7.18 9.99
C LYS A 160 27.75 7.68 9.93
N GLN A 161 27.24 7.93 8.74
CA GLN A 161 25.84 8.31 8.52
C GLN A 161 24.90 7.22 9.05
N PHE A 162 25.20 5.95 8.76
CA PHE A 162 24.41 4.84 9.26
C PHE A 162 24.30 4.83 10.79
N ARG A 163 25.44 4.94 11.49
CA ARG A 163 25.45 4.98 12.97
C ARG A 163 24.67 6.17 13.52
N GLN A 164 24.79 7.34 12.92
CA GLN A 164 24.07 8.54 13.35
C GLN A 164 22.57 8.36 13.20
N LEU A 165 22.12 7.87 12.04
CA LEU A 165 20.71 7.62 11.75
C LEU A 165 20.11 6.58 12.72
N MET A 166 20.83 5.48 12.98
CA MET A 166 20.38 4.43 13.89
C MET A 166 20.30 4.93 15.34
N LYS A 167 21.24 5.75 15.78
CA LYS A 167 21.18 6.37 17.11
C LYS A 167 19.99 7.31 17.26
N MET A 168 19.68 8.09 16.24
CA MET A 168 18.48 8.93 16.23
C MET A 168 17.20 8.10 16.29
N ALA A 169 17.12 7.03 15.50
CA ALA A 169 15.96 6.14 15.48
C ALA A 169 15.74 5.47 16.85
N GLU A 170 16.81 5.02 17.50
CA GLU A 170 16.77 4.42 18.83
C GLU A 170 16.26 5.40 19.89
N LEU A 171 16.72 6.65 19.87
CA LEU A 171 16.29 7.69 20.81
C LEU A 171 14.82 8.10 20.61
N THR A 172 14.35 8.07 19.37
CA THR A 172 12.98 8.52 19.04
C THR A 172 11.96 7.43 19.37
N LYS A 173 12.21 6.21 18.94
CA LYS A 173 11.32 5.06 19.17
C LYS A 173 12.07 3.73 19.03
N PRO A 174 12.57 3.15 20.11
CA PRO A 174 13.37 1.91 20.09
C PRO A 174 12.65 0.71 19.48
N SER A 175 11.31 0.72 19.46
CA SER A 175 10.47 -0.35 18.89
C SER A 175 10.26 -0.27 17.39
N TYR A 176 10.87 0.69 16.67
CA TYR A 176 10.73 0.75 15.23
C TYR A 176 11.40 -0.45 14.55
N ASN A 177 10.61 -1.11 13.71
CA ASN A 177 11.14 -2.05 12.76
C ASN A 177 11.74 -1.27 11.57
N ILE A 178 12.99 -1.55 11.27
CA ILE A 178 13.76 -0.86 10.24
C ILE A 178 14.11 -1.88 9.15
N ILE A 179 13.89 -1.50 7.90
CA ILE A 179 14.35 -2.24 6.74
C ILE A 179 15.63 -1.58 6.22
N LEU A 180 16.67 -2.37 6.07
CA LEU A 180 17.87 -2.05 5.32
C LEU A 180 17.82 -2.74 3.98
N GLN A 181 18.13 -2.01 2.91
CA GLN A 181 18.00 -2.54 1.56
C GLN A 181 19.16 -2.10 0.68
N GLU A 182 19.58 -2.99 -0.18
CA GLU A 182 20.53 -2.68 -1.26
C GLU A 182 20.05 -1.48 -2.07
N PHE A 183 20.96 -0.55 -2.36
CA PHE A 183 20.68 0.57 -3.23
C PHE A 183 20.95 0.19 -4.68
N ILE A 184 19.95 0.33 -5.54
CA ILE A 184 20.06 0.05 -6.97
C ILE A 184 20.47 1.34 -7.68
N GLN A 185 21.74 1.49 -7.95
CA GLN A 185 22.35 2.71 -8.51
C GLN A 185 21.73 3.10 -9.86
N ASP A 186 21.41 2.13 -10.71
CA ASP A 186 20.83 2.36 -12.03
C ASP A 186 19.43 2.99 -11.98
N SER A 187 18.78 2.89 -10.82
CA SER A 187 17.45 3.48 -10.55
C SER A 187 17.52 4.80 -9.77
N TYR A 188 18.70 5.44 -9.71
CA TYR A 188 18.82 6.72 -8.98
C TYR A 188 17.85 7.76 -9.52
N GLY A 189 16.94 8.24 -8.67
CA GLY A 189 15.93 9.22 -9.02
C GLY A 189 14.92 8.79 -10.10
N LYS A 190 14.86 7.50 -10.44
CA LYS A 190 13.97 6.97 -11.49
C LYS A 190 13.23 5.74 -11.02
N ASP A 191 11.97 5.62 -11.40
CA ASP A 191 11.21 4.38 -11.29
C ASP A 191 10.22 4.19 -12.43
N LEU A 192 9.78 2.95 -12.63
CA LEU A 192 8.71 2.61 -13.56
C LEU A 192 7.42 2.35 -12.77
N ARG A 193 6.35 3.02 -13.15
CA ARG A 193 5.00 2.71 -12.69
C ARG A 193 4.25 1.96 -13.76
N VAL A 194 3.96 0.71 -13.50
CA VAL A 194 3.24 -0.17 -14.41
C VAL A 194 1.82 -0.38 -13.89
N LEU A 195 0.83 -0.12 -14.73
CA LEU A 195 -0.57 -0.38 -14.44
C LEU A 195 -0.96 -1.73 -15.03
N VAL A 196 -1.45 -2.62 -14.17
CA VAL A 196 -1.87 -3.98 -14.54
C VAL A 196 -3.34 -4.16 -14.21
N VAL A 197 -4.11 -4.65 -15.16
CA VAL A 197 -5.52 -4.99 -14.98
C VAL A 197 -5.73 -6.41 -15.51
N ASN A 198 -6.30 -7.27 -14.67
CA ASN A 198 -6.55 -8.67 -14.99
C ASN A 198 -5.31 -9.39 -15.59
N GLY A 199 -4.15 -9.22 -14.94
CA GLY A 199 -2.89 -9.83 -15.38
C GLY A 199 -2.23 -9.22 -16.62
N LYS A 200 -2.83 -8.19 -17.23
CA LYS A 200 -2.30 -7.54 -18.44
C LYS A 200 -1.80 -6.14 -18.14
N VAL A 201 -0.64 -5.78 -18.66
CA VAL A 201 -0.13 -4.41 -18.60
C VAL A 201 -0.97 -3.53 -19.53
N VAL A 202 -1.63 -2.53 -18.95
CA VAL A 202 -2.48 -1.58 -19.68
C VAL A 202 -1.87 -0.18 -19.80
N GLY A 203 -0.80 0.09 -19.05
CA GLY A 203 -0.08 1.36 -19.12
C GLY A 203 1.22 1.29 -18.37
N CYS A 204 2.18 2.13 -18.78
CA CYS A 204 3.47 2.28 -18.12
C CYS A 204 3.92 3.73 -18.20
N MET A 205 4.51 4.23 -17.11
CA MET A 205 5.16 5.54 -17.11
C MET A 205 6.48 5.47 -16.35
N MET A 206 7.45 6.21 -16.79
CA MET A 206 8.65 6.49 -16.02
C MET A 206 8.45 7.74 -15.19
N ARG A 207 8.77 7.66 -13.89
CA ARG A 207 8.89 8.85 -13.03
C ARG A 207 10.35 9.15 -12.84
N GLN A 208 10.66 10.44 -12.81
CA GLN A 208 12.02 10.93 -12.59
C GLN A 208 11.99 12.10 -11.61
N SER A 209 12.90 12.10 -10.65
CA SER A 209 13.12 13.23 -9.75
C SER A 209 13.53 14.48 -10.53
N ILE A 210 12.93 15.61 -10.19
CA ILE A 210 13.26 16.91 -10.80
C ILE A 210 14.45 17.55 -10.08
N ASP A 211 14.56 17.35 -8.76
CA ASP A 211 15.54 18.02 -7.90
C ASP A 211 16.81 17.20 -7.65
N GLY A 212 17.04 16.14 -8.43
CA GLY A 212 18.18 15.25 -8.23
C GLY A 212 18.10 14.39 -6.97
N ASP A 213 16.92 14.28 -6.33
CA ASP A 213 16.69 13.34 -5.22
C ASP A 213 16.80 11.89 -5.71
N PHE A 214 17.35 11.02 -4.90
CA PHE A 214 17.41 9.58 -5.23
C PHE A 214 16.04 8.90 -5.31
N ARG A 215 15.01 9.54 -4.80
CA ARG A 215 13.61 9.08 -4.80
C ARG A 215 12.86 9.69 -5.97
N ALA A 216 12.28 8.85 -6.82
CA ALA A 216 11.51 9.28 -7.98
C ALA A 216 10.07 9.71 -7.67
N ASN A 217 9.60 9.50 -6.44
CA ASN A 217 8.19 9.66 -6.07
C ASN A 217 7.92 10.85 -5.13
N ILE A 218 8.89 11.74 -5.00
CA ILE A 218 8.76 13.02 -4.29
C ILE A 218 8.61 14.11 -5.32
N THR A 219 7.41 14.59 -5.50
CA THR A 219 7.02 15.77 -6.29
C THR A 219 5.97 16.52 -5.51
#